data_2659849dab98cbe145be8594193b5dc2
#
_entry.id   2659849dab98cbe145be8594193b5dc2
#
_cell.length_a   1.000
_cell.length_b   1.000
_cell.length_c   1.000
_cell.angle_alpha   90.00
_cell.angle_beta   90.00
_cell.angle_gamma   90.00
#
_symmetry.space_group_name_H-M   'P 1'
#
loop_
_entity.id
_entity.type
_entity.pdbx_description
1 polymer ?
#
loop_
_entity_poly.entity_id
_entity_poly.type
_entity_poly.pdbx_seq_one_letter_code
_entity_poly.pdbx_strand_id
1 'polypeptide(L)'
;MKKLVKYNLIPVLILAVSFVILIIKSRYSFCWSDETLYSAISKRFFDGDRLLYDDWFPTQLASVLTLPLFSLYVHLAGGTEGIILYFRILYVFLELIASITVFFIIKRHHGVYLGALSGLLTEWYTHLNIATLSYYNITLITFLLAMLILYDCYMKEEEFSEIASGYITYKKSKLSLFFAGILFAVSVLCLPTLCIVYFVAVLAGFILVAVCKLFSNKWLNKIYIKLDFIYVFKYTLMGIVVPAAIFLIYLFRHLSIRDFISSIPYVLSDDEHITSKLYPLKKMYLSIDEVYGSLSKYAYALIALSLIIYFIIAISKHFEKSNLKKALFSLKIAVLVIDIPLFLLFVYKGIHCPGYIFTAVLLFSIPIFFITENKNYILFVLTVLSGLLLSLVYSYSSTGMLYVLSMGHFIGTIGCVILIFDFYKEIHEEKPNISVSVKYIFILFLSITFLQTSILRVTTVYRDDKLNNLTEKITYGPAKGLYTSSEHASMYKDVYDVISTYCMKDSENGRSNLLISNLLPFGYLISDMKLAAPTAWRNNMSNERLKEYYEIHSDKYPDVILLLGEKYGSFEAFADIEADYTPNANTSEGYVFDYIKSEGFEAISVPCGTVYMRP
;
A
#
# COMPACT_ATOMS: atom_id res chain seq x y z
N MET A 1 -25.32 30.39 -4.80
CA MET A 1 -23.94 30.43 -4.24
C MET A 1 -23.87 30.12 -2.74
N LYS A 2 -24.57 30.81 -1.82
CA LYS A 2 -24.50 30.55 -0.36
C LYS A 2 -24.85 29.10 0.06
N LYS A 3 -25.85 28.43 -0.55
CA LYS A 3 -26.18 27.02 -0.27
C LYS A 3 -25.07 26.06 -0.77
N LEU A 4 -24.50 26.26 -1.96
CA LEU A 4 -23.44 25.45 -2.52
C LEU A 4 -22.14 25.48 -1.67
N VAL A 5 -21.78 26.64 -1.14
CA VAL A 5 -20.64 26.80 -0.24
C VAL A 5 -20.87 26.06 1.07
N LYS A 6 -22.08 26.13 1.65
CA LYS A 6 -22.39 25.45 2.93
C LYS A 6 -22.34 23.92 2.83
N TYR A 7 -22.79 23.32 1.71
CA TYR A 7 -22.77 21.87 1.53
C TYR A 7 -21.38 21.27 1.32
N ASN A 8 -20.38 22.06 0.91
CA ASN A 8 -19.01 21.60 0.73
C ASN A 8 -18.13 21.86 1.95
N LEU A 9 -18.44 22.88 2.73
CA LEU A 9 -17.62 23.33 3.85
C LEU A 9 -17.56 22.28 4.97
N ILE A 10 -18.70 21.67 5.31
CA ILE A 10 -18.78 20.69 6.41
C ILE A 10 -17.88 19.45 6.15
N PRO A 11 -17.97 18.74 5.01
CA PRO A 11 -17.07 17.64 4.72
C PRO A 11 -15.59 18.03 4.73
N VAL A 12 -15.22 19.17 4.15
CA VAL A 12 -13.84 19.65 4.15
C VAL A 12 -13.36 19.96 5.58
N LEU A 13 -14.21 20.53 6.42
CA LEU A 13 -13.89 20.75 7.84
C LEU A 13 -13.70 19.43 8.60
N ILE A 14 -14.52 18.41 8.32
CA ILE A 14 -14.36 17.10 8.93
C ILE A 14 -13.01 16.47 8.52
N LEU A 15 -12.63 16.53 7.24
CA LEU A 15 -11.32 16.09 6.77
C LEU A 15 -10.19 16.87 7.45
N ALA A 16 -10.32 18.19 7.59
CA ALA A 16 -9.32 19.00 8.29
C ALA A 16 -9.19 18.64 9.77
N VAL A 17 -10.28 18.32 10.46
CA VAL A 17 -10.25 17.85 11.85
C VAL A 17 -9.60 16.46 11.92
N SER A 18 -9.95 15.56 11.01
CA SER A 18 -9.31 14.23 10.89
C SER A 18 -7.81 14.35 10.70
N PHE A 19 -7.37 15.24 9.80
CA PHE A 19 -5.95 15.53 9.58
C PHE A 19 -5.23 15.96 10.86
N VAL A 20 -5.82 16.87 11.65
CA VAL A 20 -5.23 17.31 12.93
C VAL A 20 -5.09 16.12 13.91
N ILE A 21 -6.10 15.26 13.99
CA ILE A 21 -6.05 14.05 14.83
C ILE A 21 -4.92 13.13 14.37
N LEU A 22 -4.75 12.92 13.07
CA LEU A 22 -3.70 12.07 12.51
C LEU A 22 -2.30 12.67 12.70
N ILE A 23 -2.14 13.99 12.62
CA ILE A 23 -0.89 14.69 12.98
C ILE A 23 -0.53 14.46 14.45
N ILE A 24 -1.52 14.52 15.36
CA ILE A 24 -1.28 14.21 16.78
C ILE A 24 -0.89 12.74 16.93
N LYS A 25 -1.65 11.82 16.31
CA LYS A 25 -1.39 10.38 16.35
C LYS A 25 0.00 10.02 15.79
N SER A 26 0.52 10.74 14.81
CA SER A 26 1.83 10.48 14.20
C SER A 26 3.00 10.56 15.19
N ARG A 27 2.81 11.14 16.37
CA ARG A 27 3.82 11.21 17.43
C ARG A 27 3.87 9.96 18.31
N TYR A 28 2.86 9.07 18.22
CA TYR A 28 2.77 7.90 19.07
C TYR A 28 3.25 6.65 18.35
N SER A 29 3.98 5.81 19.06
CA SER A 29 4.74 4.63 18.69
C SER A 29 6.12 4.92 18.09
N PHE A 30 7.00 3.94 18.24
CA PHE A 30 8.30 3.90 17.59
C PHE A 30 8.48 2.54 16.91
N CYS A 31 8.26 2.50 15.61
CA CYS A 31 8.58 1.31 14.82
C CYS A 31 10.05 1.35 14.38
N TRP A 32 10.88 0.62 15.09
CA TRP A 32 12.33 0.55 14.89
C TRP A 32 12.75 -0.17 13.59
N SER A 33 11.86 -0.90 12.93
CA SER A 33 12.13 -1.73 11.74
C SER A 33 11.55 -1.14 10.45
N ASP A 34 10.36 -1.62 10.02
CA ASP A 34 9.80 -1.31 8.68
C ASP A 34 9.72 0.19 8.39
N GLU A 35 9.32 1.00 9.35
CA GLU A 35 9.17 2.43 9.14
C GLU A 35 10.52 3.11 8.89
N THR A 36 11.53 2.73 9.66
CA THR A 36 12.86 3.35 9.60
C THR A 36 13.67 2.88 8.41
N LEU A 37 13.32 1.71 7.84
CA LEU A 37 13.95 1.15 6.65
C LEU A 37 13.96 2.14 5.47
N TYR A 38 12.80 2.77 5.17
CA TYR A 38 12.69 3.65 4.00
C TYR A 38 13.55 4.90 4.14
N SER A 39 13.66 5.43 5.36
CA SER A 39 14.56 6.54 5.67
C SER A 39 16.04 6.10 5.60
N ALA A 40 16.36 4.89 6.07
CA ALA A 40 17.71 4.34 6.02
C ALA A 40 18.17 4.08 4.57
N ILE A 41 17.29 3.56 3.70
CA ILE A 41 17.61 3.42 2.28
C ILE A 41 17.80 4.79 1.62
N SER A 42 16.98 5.79 1.97
CA SER A 42 17.15 7.15 1.46
C SER A 42 18.49 7.75 1.90
N LYS A 43 18.91 7.52 3.17
CA LYS A 43 20.22 7.92 3.67
C LYS A 43 21.35 7.25 2.88
N ARG A 44 21.23 5.95 2.62
CA ARG A 44 22.22 5.19 1.86
C ARG A 44 22.53 5.85 0.51
N PHE A 45 21.49 6.24 -0.24
CA PHE A 45 21.67 6.94 -1.51
C PHE A 45 22.12 8.39 -1.35
N PHE A 46 21.75 9.05 -0.24
CA PHE A 46 22.28 10.36 0.11
C PHE A 46 23.78 10.31 0.40
N ASP A 47 24.28 9.24 1.01
CA ASP A 47 25.70 8.99 1.31
C ASP A 47 26.51 8.55 0.06
N GLY A 48 25.85 8.44 -1.11
CA GLY A 48 26.49 8.22 -2.40
C GLY A 48 26.47 6.78 -2.93
N ASP A 49 25.76 5.87 -2.30
CA ASP A 49 25.56 4.51 -2.81
C ASP A 49 24.70 4.54 -4.09
N ARG A 50 24.93 3.57 -4.97
CA ARG A 50 24.28 3.47 -6.28
C ARG A 50 23.05 2.59 -6.20
N LEU A 51 21.94 3.12 -6.68
CA LEU A 51 20.66 2.41 -6.79
C LEU A 51 20.81 1.15 -7.64
N LEU A 52 20.20 0.04 -7.20
CA LEU A 52 20.19 -1.27 -7.84
C LEU A 52 21.57 -1.96 -7.97
N TYR A 53 22.63 -1.36 -7.43
CA TYR A 53 23.95 -1.95 -7.44
C TYR A 53 24.50 -2.15 -6.02
N ASP A 54 24.63 -1.06 -5.26
CA ASP A 54 25.14 -1.13 -3.88
C ASP A 54 24.05 -1.57 -2.89
N ASP A 55 22.77 -1.46 -3.23
CA ASP A 55 21.64 -1.97 -2.48
C ASP A 55 20.91 -3.08 -3.25
N TRP A 56 20.69 -4.21 -2.58
CA TRP A 56 20.02 -5.37 -3.15
C TRP A 56 18.59 -5.57 -2.64
N PHE A 57 18.03 -4.58 -1.96
CA PHE A 57 16.66 -4.65 -1.46
C PHE A 57 15.64 -4.45 -2.60
N PRO A 58 14.67 -5.37 -2.81
CA PRO A 58 13.79 -5.33 -3.98
C PRO A 58 12.92 -4.09 -4.08
N THR A 59 12.55 -3.47 -2.95
CA THR A 59 11.64 -2.30 -2.91
C THR A 59 12.38 -0.97 -2.75
N GLN A 60 13.69 -0.94 -2.97
CA GLN A 60 14.53 0.25 -2.86
C GLN A 60 14.11 1.40 -3.80
N LEU A 61 13.42 1.10 -4.90
CA LEU A 61 13.03 2.10 -5.91
C LEU A 61 12.13 3.20 -5.36
N ALA A 62 11.32 2.91 -4.33
CA ALA A 62 10.51 3.92 -3.66
C ALA A 62 11.37 5.04 -3.04
N SER A 63 12.61 4.72 -2.66
CA SER A 63 13.53 5.69 -2.05
C SER A 63 14.01 6.77 -3.02
N VAL A 64 13.92 6.56 -4.32
CA VAL A 64 14.16 7.63 -5.32
C VAL A 64 13.18 8.79 -5.14
N LEU A 65 11.94 8.50 -4.75
CA LEU A 65 10.92 9.52 -4.48
C LEU A 65 11.12 10.21 -3.13
N THR A 66 11.64 9.49 -2.15
CA THR A 66 11.84 10.01 -0.79
C THR A 66 13.20 10.66 -0.60
N LEU A 67 14.19 10.34 -1.43
CA LEU A 67 15.54 10.92 -1.37
C LEU A 67 15.57 12.46 -1.44
N PRO A 68 14.84 13.14 -2.33
CA PRO A 68 14.80 14.61 -2.32
C PRO A 68 14.26 15.20 -1.01
N LEU A 69 13.26 14.54 -0.42
CA LEU A 69 12.64 14.95 0.86
C LEU A 69 13.61 14.70 2.03
N PHE A 70 14.30 13.56 2.02
CA PHE A 70 15.36 13.23 2.96
C PHE A 70 16.49 14.27 2.89
N SER A 71 17.01 14.54 1.70
CA SER A 71 18.07 15.51 1.45
C SER A 71 17.68 16.92 1.94
N LEU A 72 16.44 17.34 1.62
CA LEU A 72 15.92 18.63 2.09
C LEU A 72 15.91 18.71 3.61
N TYR A 73 15.43 17.67 4.28
CA TYR A 73 15.39 17.63 5.74
C TYR A 73 16.79 17.73 6.35
N VAL A 74 17.71 16.87 5.90
CA VAL A 74 19.10 16.85 6.43
C VAL A 74 19.79 18.20 6.24
N HIS A 75 19.59 18.87 5.11
CA HIS A 75 20.17 20.21 4.88
C HIS A 75 19.54 21.29 5.78
N LEU A 76 18.24 21.21 6.06
CA LEU A 76 17.54 22.19 6.91
C LEU A 76 17.77 21.96 8.40
N ALA A 77 17.79 20.69 8.83
CA ALA A 77 17.93 20.30 10.23
C ALA A 77 19.39 20.12 10.67
N GLY A 78 20.33 20.04 9.72
CA GLY A 78 21.75 19.77 10.01
C GLY A 78 22.04 18.30 10.35
N GLY A 79 21.12 17.36 10.05
CA GLY A 79 21.25 15.94 10.34
C GLY A 79 19.93 15.19 10.31
N THR A 80 19.92 13.99 10.88
CA THR A 80 18.78 13.07 10.86
C THR A 80 17.89 13.15 12.11
N GLU A 81 18.16 14.07 13.04
CA GLU A 81 17.42 14.19 14.30
C GLU A 81 15.93 14.50 14.04
N GLY A 82 15.02 13.64 14.48
CA GLY A 82 13.57 13.80 14.27
C GLY A 82 13.05 13.41 12.87
N ILE A 83 13.87 12.82 12.02
CA ILE A 83 13.53 12.52 10.63
C ILE A 83 12.33 11.55 10.51
N ILE A 84 12.16 10.63 11.45
CA ILE A 84 11.03 9.68 11.44
C ILE A 84 9.71 10.44 11.58
N LEU A 85 9.62 11.36 12.53
CA LEU A 85 8.42 12.19 12.69
C LEU A 85 8.16 13.07 11.46
N TYR A 86 9.20 13.61 10.83
CA TYR A 86 9.08 14.37 9.60
C TYR A 86 8.45 13.54 8.47
N PHE A 87 8.92 12.31 8.24
CA PHE A 87 8.33 11.42 7.22
C PHE A 87 6.89 11.04 7.53
N ARG A 88 6.53 10.86 8.80
CA ARG A 88 5.14 10.65 9.22
C ARG A 88 4.25 11.84 8.89
N ILE A 89 4.71 13.04 9.20
CA ILE A 89 3.96 14.28 8.91
C ILE A 89 3.76 14.44 7.40
N LEU A 90 4.80 14.22 6.59
CA LEU A 90 4.69 14.26 5.14
C LEU A 90 3.68 13.23 4.61
N TYR A 91 3.66 12.04 5.19
CA TYR A 91 2.72 11.01 4.80
C TYR A 91 1.27 11.42 5.13
N VAL A 92 1.00 11.96 6.31
CA VAL A 92 -0.34 12.46 6.69
C VAL A 92 -0.78 13.60 5.75
N PHE A 93 0.13 14.46 5.29
CA PHE A 93 -0.17 15.45 4.25
C PHE A 93 -0.55 14.78 2.90
N LEU A 94 0.13 13.71 2.53
CA LEU A 94 -0.18 12.96 1.31
C LEU A 94 -1.57 12.28 1.42
N GLU A 95 -1.90 11.71 2.60
CA GLU A 95 -3.23 11.16 2.90
C GLU A 95 -4.32 12.24 2.75
N LEU A 96 -4.10 13.44 3.28
CA LEU A 96 -5.05 14.55 3.15
C LEU A 96 -5.28 14.96 1.69
N ILE A 97 -4.21 15.11 0.91
CA ILE A 97 -4.31 15.45 -0.52
C ILE A 97 -5.10 14.38 -1.27
N ALA A 98 -4.81 13.10 -1.00
CA ALA A 98 -5.51 11.97 -1.58
C ALA A 98 -7.01 11.98 -1.19
N SER A 99 -7.30 12.15 0.10
CA SER A 99 -8.64 12.22 0.66
C SER A 99 -9.49 13.34 0.02
N ILE A 100 -8.94 14.54 -0.08
CA ILE A 100 -9.59 15.68 -0.74
C ILE A 100 -9.85 15.37 -2.22
N THR A 101 -8.90 14.76 -2.91
CA THR A 101 -9.05 14.39 -4.33
C THR A 101 -10.16 13.35 -4.52
N VAL A 102 -10.16 12.30 -3.69
CA VAL A 102 -11.21 11.26 -3.68
C VAL A 102 -12.58 11.89 -3.37
N PHE A 103 -12.66 12.75 -2.35
CA PHE A 103 -13.88 13.49 -2.01
C PHE A 103 -14.45 14.22 -3.23
N PHE A 104 -13.64 15.00 -3.94
CA PHE A 104 -14.13 15.80 -5.07
C PHE A 104 -14.52 14.95 -6.27
N ILE A 105 -13.79 13.88 -6.56
CA ILE A 105 -14.12 12.96 -7.67
C ILE A 105 -15.46 12.26 -7.38
N ILE A 106 -15.56 11.59 -6.24
CA ILE A 106 -16.77 10.82 -5.90
C ILE A 106 -17.98 11.74 -5.72
N LYS A 107 -17.82 12.87 -5.05
CA LYS A 107 -18.88 13.85 -4.88
C LYS A 107 -19.46 14.32 -6.19
N ARG A 108 -18.64 14.55 -7.21
CA ARG A 108 -19.08 15.03 -8.52
C ARG A 108 -20.11 14.10 -9.16
N HIS A 109 -19.92 12.79 -9.02
CA HIS A 109 -20.74 11.79 -9.70
C HIS A 109 -21.79 11.13 -8.79
N HIS A 110 -21.54 11.08 -7.49
CA HIS A 110 -22.35 10.31 -6.54
C HIS A 110 -22.85 11.13 -5.34
N GLY A 111 -22.56 12.44 -5.31
CA GLY A 111 -23.03 13.34 -4.27
C GLY A 111 -22.12 13.47 -3.05
N VAL A 112 -22.43 14.45 -2.22
CA VAL A 112 -21.56 14.94 -1.14
C VAL A 112 -21.32 13.89 -0.04
N TYR A 113 -22.33 13.09 0.31
CA TYR A 113 -22.23 12.12 1.40
C TYR A 113 -21.29 10.95 1.06
N LEU A 114 -21.43 10.39 -0.14
CA LEU A 114 -20.54 9.32 -0.62
C LEU A 114 -19.11 9.85 -0.84
N GLY A 115 -19.00 11.09 -1.36
CA GLY A 115 -17.70 11.75 -1.46
C GLY A 115 -17.03 11.91 -0.10
N ALA A 116 -17.75 12.38 0.92
CA ALA A 116 -17.23 12.57 2.27
C ALA A 116 -16.80 11.23 2.89
N LEU A 117 -17.61 10.19 2.80
CA LEU A 117 -17.28 8.86 3.32
C LEU A 117 -16.06 8.27 2.64
N SER A 118 -16.00 8.31 1.30
CA SER A 118 -14.84 7.81 0.55
C SER A 118 -13.56 8.57 0.86
N GLY A 119 -13.65 9.91 0.98
CA GLY A 119 -12.53 10.75 1.41
C GLY A 119 -12.06 10.38 2.82
N LEU A 120 -12.97 10.29 3.78
CA LEU A 120 -12.65 9.90 5.15
C LEU A 120 -12.04 8.49 5.24
N LEU A 121 -12.59 7.50 4.54
CA LEU A 121 -11.99 6.17 4.48
C LEU A 121 -10.56 6.22 3.94
N THR A 122 -10.31 7.06 2.92
CA THR A 122 -8.96 7.25 2.35
C THR A 122 -7.99 7.88 3.35
N GLU A 123 -8.44 8.81 4.15
CA GLU A 123 -7.62 9.49 5.16
C GLU A 123 -7.33 8.61 6.38
N TRP A 124 -8.29 7.76 6.77
CA TRP A 124 -8.18 6.94 7.97
C TRP A 124 -7.54 5.56 7.73
N TYR A 125 -7.32 5.14 6.50
CA TYR A 125 -6.66 3.88 6.23
C TYR A 125 -5.18 4.06 5.89
N THR A 126 -4.34 3.40 6.66
CA THR A 126 -2.92 3.21 6.41
C THR A 126 -2.57 1.74 6.54
N HIS A 127 -1.77 1.25 5.60
CA HIS A 127 -1.33 -0.14 5.63
C HIS A 127 -0.55 -0.45 6.91
N LEU A 128 -0.99 -1.47 7.67
CA LEU A 128 -0.43 -1.90 8.95
C LEU A 128 -0.30 -0.79 10.02
N ASN A 129 -0.95 0.35 9.85
CA ASN A 129 -0.70 1.56 10.65
C ASN A 129 0.76 2.08 10.61
N ILE A 130 1.51 1.71 9.57
CA ILE A 130 2.85 2.27 9.31
C ILE A 130 2.69 3.63 8.63
N ALA A 131 2.59 4.69 9.44
CA ALA A 131 2.29 6.04 8.96
C ALA A 131 3.53 6.74 8.40
N THR A 132 4.15 6.20 7.35
CA THR A 132 5.33 6.79 6.71
C THR A 132 5.26 6.71 5.19
N LEU A 133 6.14 7.44 4.50
CA LEU A 133 6.32 7.37 3.04
C LEU A 133 7.02 6.06 2.65
N SER A 134 6.29 4.95 2.73
CA SER A 134 6.72 3.62 2.35
C SER A 134 6.32 3.29 0.92
N TYR A 135 6.93 2.27 0.33
CA TYR A 135 6.51 1.77 -0.97
C TYR A 135 5.04 1.30 -0.96
N TYR A 136 4.56 0.74 0.15
CA TYR A 136 3.15 0.37 0.32
C TYR A 136 2.22 1.57 0.19
N ASN A 137 2.47 2.59 1.00
CA ASN A 137 1.57 3.73 1.14
C ASN A 137 1.57 4.60 -0.11
N ILE A 138 2.74 4.82 -0.72
CA ILE A 138 2.84 5.57 -1.97
C ILE A 138 2.14 4.80 -3.10
N THR A 139 2.35 3.48 -3.21
CA THR A 139 1.63 2.64 -4.19
C THR A 139 0.13 2.73 -4.00
N LEU A 140 -0.36 2.52 -2.76
CA LEU A 140 -1.79 2.55 -2.44
C LEU A 140 -2.44 3.86 -2.91
N ILE A 141 -1.88 4.99 -2.50
CA ILE A 141 -2.44 6.31 -2.80
C ILE A 141 -2.36 6.61 -4.29
N THR A 142 -1.20 6.41 -4.92
CA THR A 142 -1.01 6.78 -6.32
C THR A 142 -1.81 5.89 -7.26
N PHE A 143 -1.91 4.60 -6.97
CA PHE A 143 -2.73 3.68 -7.76
C PHE A 143 -4.23 3.97 -7.60
N LEU A 144 -4.72 4.20 -6.37
CA LEU A 144 -6.11 4.62 -6.13
C LEU A 144 -6.45 5.89 -6.90
N LEU A 145 -5.61 6.92 -6.81
CA LEU A 145 -5.85 8.19 -7.50
C LEU A 145 -5.80 8.03 -9.02
N ALA A 146 -4.88 7.21 -9.56
CA ALA A 146 -4.83 6.92 -10.99
C ALA A 146 -6.15 6.30 -11.48
N MET A 147 -6.66 5.30 -10.76
CA MET A 147 -7.91 4.62 -11.11
C MET A 147 -9.12 5.55 -11.00
N LEU A 148 -9.20 6.38 -9.96
CA LEU A 148 -10.31 7.32 -9.79
C LEU A 148 -10.27 8.50 -10.79
N ILE A 149 -9.09 8.97 -11.18
CA ILE A 149 -8.97 9.98 -12.25
C ILE A 149 -9.42 9.40 -13.59
N LEU A 150 -9.07 8.15 -13.90
CA LEU A 150 -9.60 7.46 -15.07
C LEU A 150 -11.13 7.35 -15.00
N TYR A 151 -11.65 6.95 -13.84
CA TYR A 151 -13.10 6.91 -13.60
C TYR A 151 -13.78 8.26 -13.86
N ASP A 152 -13.26 9.35 -13.29
CA ASP A 152 -13.77 10.72 -13.52
C ASP A 152 -13.77 11.10 -15.00
N CYS A 153 -12.75 10.68 -15.78
CA CYS A 153 -12.70 10.91 -17.22
C CYS A 153 -13.81 10.19 -17.99
N TYR A 154 -14.14 8.96 -17.59
CA TYR A 154 -15.21 8.20 -18.24
C TYR A 154 -16.60 8.70 -17.87
N MET A 155 -16.81 9.09 -16.61
CA MET A 155 -18.13 9.57 -16.15
C MET A 155 -18.49 10.94 -16.70
N LYS A 156 -17.52 11.84 -16.84
CA LYS A 156 -17.77 13.16 -17.46
C LYS A 156 -18.27 13.07 -18.89
N GLU A 157 -17.80 12.10 -19.63
CA GLU A 157 -18.24 11.90 -20.99
C GLU A 157 -19.71 11.44 -21.08
N GLU A 158 -20.18 10.61 -20.13
CA GLU A 158 -21.58 10.18 -20.05
C GLU A 158 -22.54 11.34 -19.76
N GLU A 159 -22.21 12.17 -18.78
CA GLU A 159 -23.06 13.32 -18.41
C GLU A 159 -23.26 14.30 -19.57
N PHE A 160 -22.25 14.49 -20.41
CA PHE A 160 -22.35 15.37 -21.57
C PHE A 160 -23.03 14.73 -22.80
N SER A 161 -22.94 13.42 -22.96
CA SER A 161 -23.61 12.71 -24.05
C SER A 161 -25.13 12.67 -23.88
N GLU A 162 -25.65 12.73 -22.65
CA GLU A 162 -27.08 12.84 -22.36
C GLU A 162 -27.64 14.24 -22.63
N ILE A 163 -26.84 15.29 -22.47
CA ILE A 163 -27.26 16.69 -22.66
C ILE A 163 -27.19 17.11 -24.15
N ALA A 164 -26.30 16.49 -24.93
CA ALA A 164 -26.05 16.88 -26.30
C ALA A 164 -26.52 15.81 -27.30
N SER A 165 -27.82 15.77 -27.62
CA SER A 165 -28.35 15.03 -28.77
C SER A 165 -27.92 15.61 -30.15
N GLY A 166 -26.91 16.43 -30.18
CA GLY A 166 -26.35 17.09 -31.37
C GLY A 166 -24.81 17.19 -31.31
N TYR A 167 -24.13 16.26 -31.96
CA TYR A 167 -22.77 16.33 -32.49
C TYR A 167 -21.70 17.19 -31.75
N ILE A 168 -21.46 16.95 -30.48
CA ILE A 168 -20.23 17.37 -29.84
C ILE A 168 -19.56 16.13 -29.26
N THR A 169 -18.57 15.59 -29.97
CA THR A 169 -17.68 14.57 -29.44
C THR A 169 -16.85 15.16 -28.31
N TYR A 170 -17.26 14.90 -27.08
CA TYR A 170 -16.50 15.37 -25.92
C TYR A 170 -15.26 14.48 -25.76
N LYS A 171 -14.09 15.07 -26.00
CA LYS A 171 -12.82 14.38 -25.78
C LYS A 171 -12.52 14.34 -24.29
N LYS A 172 -12.26 13.15 -23.75
CA LYS A 172 -11.72 12.96 -22.39
C LYS A 172 -10.54 13.91 -22.15
N SER A 173 -10.43 14.45 -20.94
CA SER A 173 -9.40 15.41 -20.60
C SER A 173 -8.00 14.80 -20.79
N LYS A 174 -7.24 15.31 -21.76
CA LYS A 174 -5.85 14.88 -22.04
C LYS A 174 -4.97 15.02 -20.80
N LEU A 175 -5.14 16.12 -20.08
CA LEU A 175 -4.36 16.42 -18.87
C LEU A 175 -4.66 15.42 -17.75
N SER A 176 -5.92 15.09 -17.52
CA SER A 176 -6.30 14.09 -16.51
C SER A 176 -5.75 12.71 -16.84
N LEU A 177 -5.83 12.28 -18.11
CA LEU A 177 -5.25 11.02 -18.57
C LEU A 177 -3.73 10.99 -18.41
N PHE A 178 -3.06 12.10 -18.71
CA PHE A 178 -1.62 12.25 -18.54
C PHE A 178 -1.22 12.14 -17.07
N PHE A 179 -1.93 12.81 -16.16
CA PHE A 179 -1.68 12.71 -14.72
C PHE A 179 -2.00 11.31 -14.17
N ALA A 180 -3.05 10.64 -14.66
CA ALA A 180 -3.30 9.24 -14.29
C ALA A 180 -2.12 8.34 -14.70
N GLY A 181 -1.52 8.57 -15.86
CA GLY A 181 -0.31 7.88 -16.31
C GLY A 181 0.91 8.14 -15.41
N ILE A 182 1.13 9.40 -14.98
CA ILE A 182 2.21 9.74 -14.03
C ILE A 182 2.00 8.98 -12.71
N LEU A 183 0.81 9.05 -12.12
CA LEU A 183 0.50 8.39 -10.85
C LEU A 183 0.66 6.88 -10.95
N PHE A 184 0.26 6.29 -12.07
CA PHE A 184 0.46 4.87 -12.30
C PHE A 184 1.95 4.51 -12.41
N ALA A 185 2.75 5.31 -13.12
CA ALA A 185 4.20 5.10 -13.20
C ALA A 185 4.89 5.21 -11.83
N VAL A 186 4.45 6.16 -10.99
CA VAL A 186 4.92 6.27 -9.60
C VAL A 186 4.56 5.03 -8.79
N SER A 187 3.34 4.50 -8.95
CA SER A 187 2.94 3.26 -8.26
C SER A 187 3.75 2.05 -8.71
N VAL A 188 4.09 1.95 -10.00
CA VAL A 188 4.98 0.90 -10.54
C VAL A 188 6.42 1.08 -10.04
N LEU A 189 6.90 2.32 -9.92
CA LEU A 189 8.23 2.56 -9.35
C LEU A 189 8.32 2.06 -7.90
N CYS A 190 7.27 2.27 -7.11
CA CYS A 190 7.22 1.76 -5.74
C CYS A 190 7.00 0.24 -5.65
N LEU A 191 6.16 -0.31 -6.53
CA LEU A 191 5.87 -1.74 -6.63
C LEU A 191 6.04 -2.21 -8.08
N PRO A 192 7.25 -2.62 -8.51
CA PRO A 192 7.54 -2.95 -9.90
C PRO A 192 6.66 -4.03 -10.51
N THR A 193 6.19 -4.98 -9.70
CA THR A 193 5.27 -6.04 -10.13
C THR A 193 3.91 -5.53 -10.64
N LEU A 194 3.52 -4.29 -10.31
CA LEU A 194 2.34 -3.63 -10.89
C LEU A 194 2.42 -3.41 -12.41
N CYS A 195 3.61 -3.43 -13.01
CA CYS A 195 3.75 -3.38 -14.46
C CYS A 195 2.95 -4.50 -15.14
N ILE A 196 2.79 -5.66 -14.48
CA ILE A 196 1.99 -6.80 -14.98
C ILE A 196 0.53 -6.39 -15.14
N VAL A 197 -0.04 -5.66 -14.16
CA VAL A 197 -1.44 -5.19 -14.21
C VAL A 197 -1.65 -4.25 -15.40
N TYR A 198 -0.72 -3.32 -15.61
CA TYR A 198 -0.78 -2.41 -16.75
C TYR A 198 -0.67 -3.16 -18.07
N PHE A 199 0.29 -4.08 -18.18
CA PHE A 199 0.48 -4.89 -19.38
C PHE A 199 -0.77 -5.70 -19.72
N VAL A 200 -1.37 -6.37 -18.73
CA VAL A 200 -2.62 -7.14 -18.89
C VAL A 200 -3.77 -6.23 -19.33
N ALA A 201 -3.91 -5.05 -18.72
CA ALA A 201 -4.96 -4.10 -19.07
C ALA A 201 -4.80 -3.58 -20.52
N VAL A 202 -3.56 -3.27 -20.92
CA VAL A 202 -3.23 -2.83 -22.29
C VAL A 202 -3.50 -3.95 -23.31
N LEU A 203 -3.05 -5.17 -23.02
CA LEU A 203 -3.30 -6.33 -23.86
C LEU A 203 -4.80 -6.60 -24.04
N ALA A 204 -5.55 -6.62 -22.94
CA ALA A 204 -7.00 -6.78 -22.95
C ALA A 204 -7.70 -5.68 -23.77
N GLY A 205 -7.23 -4.44 -23.66
CA GLY A 205 -7.72 -3.32 -24.45
C GLY A 205 -7.48 -3.49 -25.96
N PHE A 206 -6.29 -3.90 -26.36
CA PHE A 206 -5.99 -4.18 -27.77
C PHE A 206 -6.78 -5.38 -28.30
N ILE A 207 -6.93 -6.43 -27.52
CA ILE A 207 -7.79 -7.58 -27.89
C ILE A 207 -9.24 -7.11 -28.10
N LEU A 208 -9.77 -6.28 -27.19
CA LEU A 208 -11.12 -5.75 -27.32
C LEU A 208 -11.27 -4.90 -28.59
N VAL A 209 -10.29 -4.04 -28.91
CA VAL A 209 -10.27 -3.25 -30.16
C VAL A 209 -10.29 -4.19 -31.38
N ALA A 210 -9.48 -5.24 -31.38
CA ALA A 210 -9.43 -6.21 -32.46
C ALA A 210 -10.77 -6.94 -32.62
N VAL A 211 -11.36 -7.42 -31.53
CA VAL A 211 -12.67 -8.09 -31.51
C VAL A 211 -13.77 -7.17 -32.04
N CYS A 212 -13.81 -5.91 -31.60
CA CYS A 212 -14.78 -4.93 -32.09
C CYS A 212 -14.65 -4.66 -33.61
N LYS A 213 -13.43 -4.66 -34.14
CA LYS A 213 -13.18 -4.50 -35.58
C LYS A 213 -13.54 -5.74 -36.39
N LEU A 214 -13.27 -6.94 -35.85
CA LEU A 214 -13.54 -8.20 -36.56
C LEU A 214 -15.02 -8.55 -36.59
N PHE A 215 -15.73 -8.31 -35.51
CA PHE A 215 -17.13 -8.73 -35.32
C PHE A 215 -18.13 -7.58 -35.43
N SER A 216 -17.93 -6.58 -36.22
CA SER A 216 -18.78 -5.41 -36.53
C SER A 216 -20.26 -5.47 -36.05
N ASN A 217 -20.50 -5.60 -34.73
CA ASN A 217 -21.79 -5.64 -34.10
C ASN A 217 -22.11 -4.28 -33.48
N LYS A 218 -23.38 -3.82 -33.57
CA LYS A 218 -23.81 -2.52 -32.98
C LYS A 218 -23.48 -2.39 -31.49
N TRP A 219 -23.57 -3.47 -30.72
CA TRP A 219 -23.25 -3.48 -29.27
C TRP A 219 -21.75 -3.34 -29.03
N LEU A 220 -20.92 -4.10 -29.76
CA LEU A 220 -19.45 -4.00 -29.66
C LEU A 220 -18.94 -2.63 -30.11
N ASN A 221 -19.53 -2.05 -31.16
CA ASN A 221 -19.19 -0.71 -31.63
C ASN A 221 -19.52 0.36 -30.56
N LYS A 222 -20.64 0.22 -29.85
CA LYS A 222 -20.98 1.13 -28.74
C LYS A 222 -19.94 1.05 -27.60
N ILE A 223 -19.49 -0.15 -27.24
CA ILE A 223 -18.44 -0.36 -26.24
C ILE A 223 -17.12 0.26 -26.71
N TYR A 224 -16.72 0.02 -27.96
CA TYR A 224 -15.51 0.55 -28.55
C TYR A 224 -15.47 2.08 -28.52
N ILE A 225 -16.56 2.74 -28.95
CA ILE A 225 -16.68 4.20 -28.95
C ILE A 225 -16.62 4.73 -27.50
N LYS A 226 -17.35 4.10 -26.58
CA LYS A 226 -17.39 4.52 -25.15
C LYS A 226 -16.03 4.40 -24.48
N LEU A 227 -15.29 3.32 -24.71
CA LEU A 227 -13.99 3.11 -24.10
C LEU A 227 -12.91 4.01 -24.68
N ASP A 228 -12.98 4.33 -25.98
CA ASP A 228 -11.96 5.13 -26.71
C ASP A 228 -10.52 4.76 -26.32
N PHE A 229 -10.29 3.43 -26.29
CA PHE A 229 -9.10 2.83 -25.68
C PHE A 229 -7.80 3.39 -26.23
N ILE A 230 -7.70 3.58 -27.54
CA ILE A 230 -6.47 4.06 -28.17
C ILE A 230 -6.12 5.49 -27.71
N TYR A 231 -7.14 6.34 -27.56
CA TYR A 231 -6.96 7.70 -27.06
C TYR A 231 -6.53 7.69 -25.58
N VAL A 232 -7.21 6.91 -24.74
CA VAL A 232 -6.86 6.76 -23.32
C VAL A 232 -5.44 6.21 -23.18
N PHE A 233 -5.10 5.14 -23.91
CA PHE A 233 -3.78 4.53 -23.92
C PHE A 233 -2.69 5.55 -24.33
N LYS A 234 -2.91 6.31 -25.39
CA LYS A 234 -1.95 7.31 -25.86
C LYS A 234 -1.56 8.32 -24.76
N TYR A 235 -2.55 8.92 -24.10
CA TYR A 235 -2.28 9.98 -23.12
C TYR A 235 -1.82 9.45 -21.77
N THR A 236 -2.27 8.27 -21.36
CA THR A 236 -1.72 7.59 -20.16
C THR A 236 -0.27 7.16 -20.40
N LEU A 237 0.04 6.61 -21.58
CA LEU A 237 1.42 6.24 -21.93
C LEU A 237 2.34 7.47 -21.93
N MET A 238 1.90 8.61 -22.49
CA MET A 238 2.68 9.85 -22.41
C MET A 238 2.95 10.26 -20.95
N GLY A 239 1.98 10.09 -20.07
CA GLY A 239 2.15 10.32 -18.63
C GLY A 239 3.15 9.35 -17.98
N ILE A 240 3.15 8.08 -18.38
CA ILE A 240 4.08 7.05 -17.88
C ILE A 240 5.51 7.34 -18.34
N VAL A 241 5.69 7.75 -19.59
CA VAL A 241 7.03 7.97 -20.17
C VAL A 241 7.81 9.05 -19.41
N VAL A 242 7.14 10.07 -18.86
CA VAL A 242 7.84 11.17 -18.17
C VAL A 242 8.56 10.68 -16.90
N PRO A 243 7.92 10.05 -15.90
CA PRO A 243 8.63 9.52 -14.73
C PRO A 243 9.62 8.41 -15.10
N ALA A 244 9.28 7.56 -16.07
CA ALA A 244 10.18 6.51 -16.54
C ALA A 244 11.47 7.09 -17.15
N ALA A 245 11.37 8.13 -17.99
CA ALA A 245 12.53 8.79 -18.56
C ALA A 245 13.39 9.47 -17.48
N ILE A 246 12.76 10.18 -16.54
CA ILE A 246 13.46 10.81 -15.41
C ILE A 246 14.22 9.74 -14.60
N PHE A 247 13.55 8.62 -14.29
CA PHE A 247 14.15 7.52 -13.55
C PHE A 247 15.33 6.89 -14.31
N LEU A 248 15.19 6.61 -15.60
CA LEU A 248 16.26 6.03 -16.40
C LEU A 248 17.46 6.97 -16.56
N ILE A 249 17.21 8.27 -16.71
CA ILE A 249 18.27 9.29 -16.74
C ILE A 249 19.01 9.31 -15.40
N TYR A 250 18.28 9.31 -14.28
CA TYR A 250 18.89 9.25 -12.95
C TYR A 250 19.72 7.98 -12.78
N LEU A 251 19.16 6.81 -13.12
CA LEU A 251 19.82 5.52 -12.97
C LEU A 251 21.13 5.45 -13.78
N PHE A 252 21.07 5.72 -15.08
CA PHE A 252 22.23 5.56 -15.98
C PHE A 252 23.22 6.74 -15.92
N ARG A 253 22.90 7.80 -15.20
CA ARG A 253 23.89 8.81 -14.82
C ARG A 253 24.88 8.29 -13.76
N HIS A 254 24.43 7.36 -12.90
CA HIS A 254 25.21 6.87 -11.76
C HIS A 254 25.63 5.41 -11.89
N LEU A 255 25.04 4.66 -12.81
CA LEU A 255 25.25 3.24 -12.98
C LEU A 255 25.51 2.88 -14.45
N SER A 256 26.56 2.08 -14.73
CA SER A 256 26.78 1.54 -16.06
C SER A 256 25.72 0.49 -16.41
N ILE A 257 25.42 0.32 -17.71
CA ILE A 257 24.50 -0.74 -18.17
C ILE A 257 25.02 -2.13 -17.78
N ARG A 258 26.34 -2.32 -17.77
CA ARG A 258 26.97 -3.60 -17.38
C ARG A 258 26.70 -3.89 -15.90
N ASP A 259 26.96 -2.93 -15.03
CA ASP A 259 26.75 -3.08 -13.57
C ASP A 259 25.27 -3.28 -13.27
N PHE A 260 24.38 -2.57 -13.97
CA PHE A 260 22.93 -2.76 -13.84
C PHE A 260 22.53 -4.21 -14.18
N ILE A 261 22.97 -4.75 -15.31
CA ILE A 261 22.63 -6.12 -15.74
C ILE A 261 23.21 -7.14 -14.75
N SER A 262 24.44 -6.94 -14.27
CA SER A 262 25.08 -7.85 -13.32
C SER A 262 24.42 -7.87 -11.95
N SER A 263 23.78 -6.78 -11.52
CA SER A 263 23.12 -6.66 -10.21
C SER A 263 21.69 -7.22 -10.18
N ILE A 264 21.01 -7.31 -11.34
CA ILE A 264 19.60 -7.77 -11.42
C ILE A 264 19.38 -9.11 -10.69
N PRO A 265 20.19 -10.17 -10.86
CA PRO A 265 19.98 -11.44 -10.17
C PRO A 265 19.96 -11.28 -8.65
N TYR A 266 20.83 -10.44 -8.10
CA TYR A 266 20.94 -10.20 -6.66
C TYR A 266 19.75 -9.38 -6.12
N VAL A 267 19.28 -8.38 -6.86
CA VAL A 267 18.10 -7.60 -6.47
C VAL A 267 16.81 -8.43 -6.54
N LEU A 268 16.71 -9.35 -7.49
CA LEU A 268 15.55 -10.23 -7.64
C LEU A 268 15.58 -11.48 -6.76
N SER A 269 16.74 -11.85 -6.21
CA SER A 269 16.86 -12.93 -5.23
C SER A 269 16.56 -12.37 -3.84
N ASP A 270 15.42 -12.74 -3.29
CA ASP A 270 15.01 -12.35 -1.95
C ASP A 270 14.81 -13.63 -1.12
N ASP A 271 15.72 -13.87 -0.20
CA ASP A 271 15.75 -15.08 0.63
C ASP A 271 14.54 -15.16 1.57
N GLU A 272 13.98 -14.00 1.95
CA GLU A 272 12.82 -13.93 2.82
C GLU A 272 11.52 -14.32 2.08
N HIS A 273 11.44 -14.13 0.76
CA HIS A 273 10.20 -14.29 -0.01
C HIS A 273 10.27 -15.37 -1.11
N ILE A 274 11.29 -16.23 -1.10
CA ILE A 274 11.51 -17.27 -2.12
C ILE A 274 10.30 -18.21 -2.29
N THR A 275 9.62 -18.55 -1.20
CA THR A 275 8.47 -19.48 -1.20
C THR A 275 7.20 -18.87 -1.77
N SER A 276 7.16 -17.56 -1.99
CA SER A 276 5.94 -16.84 -2.39
C SER A 276 5.60 -16.93 -3.88
N LYS A 277 6.53 -17.39 -4.72
CA LYS A 277 6.48 -17.27 -6.19
C LYS A 277 5.45 -18.14 -6.90
N LEU A 278 4.87 -19.14 -6.23
CA LEU A 278 3.97 -20.09 -6.88
C LEU A 278 2.51 -19.87 -6.48
N TYR A 279 1.63 -19.77 -7.49
CA TYR A 279 0.17 -19.75 -7.35
C TYR A 279 -0.44 -18.58 -6.57
N PRO A 280 -0.33 -17.32 -7.05
CA PRO A 280 -0.83 -16.15 -6.33
C PRO A 280 -2.34 -16.21 -6.03
N LEU A 281 -3.18 -16.79 -6.91
CA LEU A 281 -4.61 -16.98 -6.65
C LEU A 281 -4.87 -17.95 -5.49
N LYS A 282 -4.14 -19.08 -5.45
CA LYS A 282 -4.24 -20.04 -4.34
C LYS A 282 -3.83 -19.39 -3.03
N LYS A 283 -2.76 -18.60 -3.05
CA LYS A 283 -2.24 -17.91 -1.88
C LYS A 283 -3.23 -16.85 -1.35
N MET A 284 -3.84 -16.07 -2.25
CA MET A 284 -4.89 -15.13 -1.90
C MET A 284 -6.10 -15.85 -1.27
N TYR A 285 -6.52 -16.98 -1.85
CA TYR A 285 -7.56 -17.82 -1.27
C TYR A 285 -7.19 -18.33 0.13
N LEU A 286 -5.98 -18.90 0.30
CA LEU A 286 -5.52 -19.43 1.56
C LEU A 286 -5.40 -18.35 2.64
N SER A 287 -4.95 -17.15 2.31
CA SER A 287 -4.86 -16.03 3.25
C SER A 287 -6.25 -15.58 3.77
N ILE A 288 -7.27 -15.65 2.93
CA ILE A 288 -8.65 -15.37 3.33
C ILE A 288 -9.20 -16.54 4.18
N ASP A 289 -8.92 -17.79 3.78
CA ASP A 289 -9.39 -18.99 4.48
C ASP A 289 -8.74 -19.14 5.87
N GLU A 290 -7.48 -18.77 6.01
CA GLU A 290 -6.75 -18.75 7.28
C GLU A 290 -7.45 -17.87 8.34
N VAL A 291 -7.86 -16.67 7.97
CA VAL A 291 -8.53 -15.74 8.90
C VAL A 291 -10.00 -16.12 9.13
N TYR A 292 -10.72 -16.45 8.07
CA TYR A 292 -12.18 -16.60 8.12
C TYR A 292 -12.65 -18.05 8.14
N GLY A 293 -11.79 -19.02 7.85
CA GLY A 293 -12.11 -20.45 7.86
C GLY A 293 -13.28 -20.80 6.94
N SER A 294 -14.23 -21.61 7.44
CA SER A 294 -15.38 -22.05 6.66
C SER A 294 -16.29 -20.91 6.16
N LEU A 295 -16.23 -19.71 6.76
CA LEU A 295 -17.02 -18.56 6.30
C LEU A 295 -16.62 -18.14 4.87
N SER A 296 -15.33 -18.24 4.51
CA SER A 296 -14.84 -17.92 3.17
C SER A 296 -15.57 -18.74 2.09
N LYS A 297 -15.83 -20.03 2.34
CA LYS A 297 -16.54 -20.93 1.42
C LYS A 297 -17.98 -20.50 1.19
N TYR A 298 -18.67 -20.05 2.24
CA TYR A 298 -20.05 -19.53 2.10
C TYR A 298 -20.09 -18.23 1.31
N ALA A 299 -19.13 -17.33 1.52
CA ALA A 299 -19.03 -16.11 0.74
C ALA A 299 -18.77 -16.41 -0.76
N TYR A 300 -17.85 -17.31 -1.08
CA TYR A 300 -17.59 -17.72 -2.47
C TYR A 300 -18.80 -18.42 -3.10
N ALA A 301 -19.52 -19.25 -2.34
CA ALA A 301 -20.77 -19.88 -2.82
C ALA A 301 -21.84 -18.82 -3.13
N LEU A 302 -21.97 -17.79 -2.28
CA LEU A 302 -22.91 -16.68 -2.51
C LEU A 302 -22.52 -15.84 -3.73
N ILE A 303 -21.23 -15.59 -3.95
CA ILE A 303 -20.73 -14.92 -5.16
C ILE A 303 -21.09 -15.75 -6.41
N ALA A 304 -20.83 -17.06 -6.37
CA ALA A 304 -21.17 -17.96 -7.50
C ALA A 304 -22.67 -18.00 -7.77
N LEU A 305 -23.50 -18.08 -6.73
CA LEU A 305 -24.96 -18.01 -6.86
C LEU A 305 -25.40 -16.66 -7.48
N SER A 306 -24.84 -15.57 -7.02
CA SER A 306 -25.16 -14.23 -7.52
C SER A 306 -24.75 -14.04 -8.98
N LEU A 307 -23.65 -14.68 -9.41
CA LEU A 307 -23.24 -14.73 -10.81
C LEU A 307 -24.24 -15.53 -11.67
N ILE A 308 -24.77 -16.65 -11.17
CA ILE A 308 -25.84 -17.40 -11.85
C ILE A 308 -27.09 -16.52 -11.99
N ILE A 309 -27.49 -15.82 -10.93
CA ILE A 309 -28.63 -14.89 -10.96
C ILE A 309 -28.38 -13.79 -11.99
N TYR A 310 -27.17 -13.27 -12.08
CA TYR A 310 -26.80 -12.30 -13.12
C TYR A 310 -27.09 -12.81 -14.54
N PHE A 311 -26.68 -14.03 -14.86
CA PHE A 311 -26.97 -14.62 -16.17
C PHE A 311 -28.47 -14.82 -16.40
N ILE A 312 -29.21 -15.22 -15.36
CA ILE A 312 -30.67 -15.33 -15.44
C ILE A 312 -31.29 -13.95 -15.73
N ILE A 313 -30.85 -12.89 -15.04
CA ILE A 313 -31.29 -11.50 -15.27
C ILE A 313 -30.99 -11.09 -16.72
N ALA A 314 -29.77 -11.36 -17.20
CA ALA A 314 -29.35 -10.99 -18.55
C ALA A 314 -30.21 -11.68 -19.64
N ILE A 315 -30.51 -12.96 -19.44
CA ILE A 315 -31.39 -13.73 -20.37
C ILE A 315 -32.85 -13.26 -20.25
N SER A 316 -33.33 -12.97 -19.04
CA SER A 316 -34.72 -12.59 -18.79
C SER A 316 -35.12 -11.26 -19.42
N LYS A 317 -34.16 -10.36 -19.69
CA LYS A 317 -34.43 -9.09 -20.40
C LYS A 317 -35.02 -9.31 -21.81
N HIS A 318 -34.88 -10.51 -22.38
CA HIS A 318 -35.49 -10.89 -23.65
C HIS A 318 -36.92 -11.42 -23.51
N PHE A 319 -37.41 -11.63 -22.27
CA PHE A 319 -38.72 -12.21 -21.99
C PHE A 319 -39.55 -11.28 -21.10
N GLU A 320 -40.51 -10.56 -21.66
CA GLU A 320 -41.39 -9.61 -20.94
C GLU A 320 -42.46 -10.33 -20.07
N LYS A 321 -42.06 -11.16 -19.11
CA LYS A 321 -43.01 -11.82 -18.19
C LYS A 321 -43.02 -11.16 -16.82
N SER A 322 -44.17 -10.63 -16.39
CA SER A 322 -44.32 -9.95 -15.08
C SER A 322 -43.97 -10.85 -13.87
N ASN A 323 -44.26 -12.14 -13.97
CA ASN A 323 -43.95 -13.12 -12.91
C ASN A 323 -42.44 -13.33 -12.74
N LEU A 324 -41.66 -13.20 -13.82
CA LEU A 324 -40.21 -13.33 -13.77
C LEU A 324 -39.58 -12.14 -13.02
N LYS A 325 -40.07 -10.91 -13.22
CA LYS A 325 -39.62 -9.72 -12.48
C LYS A 325 -39.82 -9.86 -10.97
N LYS A 326 -41.02 -10.39 -10.55
CA LYS A 326 -41.30 -10.64 -9.12
C LYS A 326 -40.36 -11.70 -8.54
N ALA A 327 -40.10 -12.78 -9.27
CA ALA A 327 -39.18 -13.84 -8.84
C ALA A 327 -37.74 -13.30 -8.69
N LEU A 328 -37.28 -12.49 -9.65
CA LEU A 328 -35.95 -11.87 -9.61
C LEU A 328 -35.82 -10.92 -8.42
N PHE A 329 -36.84 -10.10 -8.15
CA PHE A 329 -36.82 -9.23 -6.95
C PHE A 329 -36.74 -10.05 -5.67
N SER A 330 -37.51 -11.14 -5.55
CA SER A 330 -37.44 -12.03 -4.38
C SER A 330 -36.02 -12.64 -4.21
N LEU A 331 -35.36 -13.02 -5.32
CA LEU A 331 -33.97 -13.51 -5.29
C LEU A 331 -32.97 -12.45 -4.85
N LYS A 332 -33.14 -11.19 -5.31
CA LYS A 332 -32.29 -10.06 -4.84
C LYS A 332 -32.39 -9.90 -3.31
N ILE A 333 -33.60 -9.93 -2.78
CA ILE A 333 -33.82 -9.82 -1.32
C ILE A 333 -33.27 -11.05 -0.59
N ALA A 334 -33.44 -12.26 -1.11
CA ALA A 334 -32.88 -13.47 -0.52
C ALA A 334 -31.34 -13.43 -0.44
N VAL A 335 -30.67 -12.99 -1.48
CA VAL A 335 -29.21 -12.79 -1.48
C VAL A 335 -28.81 -11.79 -0.40
N LEU A 336 -29.48 -10.65 -0.31
CA LEU A 336 -29.20 -9.63 0.71
C LEU A 336 -29.40 -10.17 2.14
N VAL A 337 -30.46 -10.93 2.39
CA VAL A 337 -30.78 -11.53 3.71
C VAL A 337 -29.71 -12.54 4.14
N ILE A 338 -29.11 -13.28 3.19
CA ILE A 338 -28.03 -14.23 3.48
C ILE A 338 -26.70 -13.48 3.66
N ASP A 339 -26.47 -12.44 2.89
CA ASP A 339 -25.20 -11.72 2.82
C ASP A 339 -24.93 -10.88 4.10
N ILE A 340 -25.99 -10.29 4.68
CA ILE A 340 -25.87 -9.47 5.90
C ILE A 340 -25.28 -10.25 7.09
N PRO A 341 -25.80 -11.42 7.49
CA PRO A 341 -25.20 -12.21 8.56
C PRO A 341 -23.77 -12.64 8.27
N LEU A 342 -23.47 -13.00 7.02
CA LEU A 342 -22.08 -13.32 6.61
C LEU A 342 -21.15 -12.13 6.82
N PHE A 343 -21.55 -10.95 6.38
CA PHE A 343 -20.77 -9.72 6.60
C PHE A 343 -20.50 -9.49 8.09
N LEU A 344 -21.52 -9.58 8.94
CA LEU A 344 -21.35 -9.38 10.39
C LEU A 344 -20.40 -10.41 11.02
N LEU A 345 -20.44 -11.66 10.55
CA LEU A 345 -19.51 -12.71 11.00
C LEU A 345 -18.07 -12.45 10.51
N PHE A 346 -17.89 -11.96 9.29
CA PHE A 346 -16.58 -11.54 8.79
C PHE A 346 -16.02 -10.36 9.59
N VAL A 347 -16.85 -9.35 9.87
CA VAL A 347 -16.47 -8.22 10.74
C VAL A 347 -16.04 -8.70 12.12
N TYR A 348 -16.84 -9.57 12.72
CA TYR A 348 -16.53 -10.11 14.06
C TYR A 348 -15.18 -10.83 14.10
N LYS A 349 -14.87 -11.68 13.12
CA LYS A 349 -13.58 -12.37 13.05
C LYS A 349 -12.40 -11.45 12.79
N GLY A 350 -12.58 -10.41 11.95
CA GLY A 350 -11.53 -9.49 11.56
C GLY A 350 -11.46 -8.20 12.39
N ILE A 351 -12.26 -8.07 13.47
CA ILE A 351 -12.47 -6.79 14.16
C ILE A 351 -11.20 -6.16 14.75
N HIS A 352 -10.22 -6.99 15.11
CA HIS A 352 -9.00 -6.55 15.78
C HIS A 352 -7.85 -6.18 14.83
N CYS A 353 -8.00 -6.45 13.53
CA CYS A 353 -6.92 -6.26 12.58
C CYS A 353 -7.23 -5.14 11.58
N PRO A 354 -6.34 -4.13 11.46
CA PRO A 354 -6.51 -3.07 10.47
C PRO A 354 -6.60 -3.64 9.04
N GLY A 355 -7.58 -3.18 8.28
CA GLY A 355 -7.75 -3.55 6.88
C GLY A 355 -8.59 -4.81 6.61
N TYR A 356 -8.82 -5.70 7.58
CA TYR A 356 -9.63 -6.89 7.34
C TYR A 356 -11.09 -6.58 7.01
N ILE A 357 -11.62 -5.47 7.51
CA ILE A 357 -12.96 -4.97 7.17
C ILE A 357 -13.15 -4.83 5.65
N PHE A 358 -12.11 -4.44 4.91
CA PHE A 358 -12.20 -4.24 3.46
C PHE A 358 -12.39 -5.55 2.70
N THR A 359 -11.85 -6.65 3.21
CA THR A 359 -12.15 -7.99 2.69
C THR A 359 -13.63 -8.33 2.89
N ALA A 360 -14.17 -8.06 4.07
CA ALA A 360 -15.59 -8.27 4.36
C ALA A 360 -16.48 -7.41 3.45
N VAL A 361 -16.16 -6.12 3.28
CA VAL A 361 -16.87 -5.19 2.38
C VAL A 361 -16.87 -5.71 0.94
N LEU A 362 -15.73 -6.19 0.47
CA LEU A 362 -15.56 -6.69 -0.90
C LEU A 362 -16.40 -7.94 -1.14
N LEU A 363 -16.31 -8.92 -0.22
CA LEU A 363 -17.06 -10.16 -0.30
C LEU A 363 -18.58 -9.93 -0.20
N PHE A 364 -19.03 -8.93 0.57
CA PHE A 364 -20.42 -8.50 0.63
C PHE A 364 -20.88 -7.78 -0.63
N SER A 365 -20.05 -6.95 -1.23
CA SER A 365 -20.47 -6.06 -2.33
C SER A 365 -20.46 -6.73 -3.70
N ILE A 366 -19.62 -7.76 -3.91
CA ILE A 366 -19.56 -8.50 -5.18
C ILE A 366 -20.89 -9.21 -5.48
N PRO A 367 -21.55 -9.95 -4.56
CA PRO A 367 -22.89 -10.48 -4.76
C PRO A 367 -23.90 -9.41 -5.14
N ILE A 368 -23.89 -8.27 -4.42
CA ILE A 368 -24.78 -7.13 -4.69
C ILE A 368 -24.59 -6.60 -6.12
N PHE A 369 -23.34 -6.44 -6.57
CA PHE A 369 -23.05 -6.01 -7.93
C PHE A 369 -23.66 -6.95 -8.98
N PHE A 370 -23.57 -8.27 -8.78
CA PHE A 370 -24.11 -9.23 -9.74
C PHE A 370 -25.64 -9.24 -9.80
N ILE A 371 -26.34 -8.95 -8.70
CA ILE A 371 -27.80 -8.91 -8.68
C ILE A 371 -28.40 -7.55 -9.07
N THR A 372 -27.61 -6.48 -9.08
CA THR A 372 -28.02 -5.14 -9.54
C THR A 372 -28.27 -5.15 -11.05
N GLU A 373 -29.35 -4.51 -11.54
CA GLU A 373 -29.65 -4.45 -12.97
C GLU A 373 -28.88 -3.34 -13.69
N ASN A 374 -28.85 -2.17 -13.08
CA ASN A 374 -28.16 -1.00 -13.61
C ASN A 374 -26.71 -0.94 -13.11
N LYS A 375 -25.81 -1.67 -13.81
CA LYS A 375 -24.43 -1.87 -13.38
C LYS A 375 -23.50 -0.74 -13.81
N ASN A 376 -22.76 -0.19 -12.87
CA ASN A 376 -21.62 0.69 -13.16
C ASN A 376 -20.35 -0.16 -13.40
N TYR A 377 -20.25 -0.73 -14.62
CA TYR A 377 -19.10 -1.57 -15.00
C TYR A 377 -17.78 -0.84 -14.97
N ILE A 378 -17.75 0.46 -15.31
CA ILE A 378 -16.53 1.26 -15.32
C ILE A 378 -16.01 1.40 -13.89
N LEU A 379 -16.89 1.72 -12.95
CA LEU A 379 -16.52 1.78 -11.53
C LEU A 379 -16.01 0.42 -11.03
N PHE A 380 -16.74 -0.66 -11.33
CA PHE A 380 -16.35 -2.01 -10.91
C PHE A 380 -14.96 -2.39 -11.43
N VAL A 381 -14.68 -2.15 -12.71
CA VAL A 381 -13.37 -2.47 -13.31
C VAL A 381 -12.25 -1.62 -12.72
N LEU A 382 -12.48 -0.31 -12.60
CA LEU A 382 -11.43 0.63 -12.17
C LEU A 382 -11.20 0.65 -10.66
N THR A 383 -12.08 0.07 -9.84
CA THR A 383 -11.89 0.00 -8.39
C THR A 383 -11.85 -1.43 -7.87
N VAL A 384 -12.93 -2.20 -8.04
CA VAL A 384 -13.02 -3.55 -7.47
C VAL A 384 -12.05 -4.51 -8.17
N LEU A 385 -12.12 -4.59 -9.49
CA LEU A 385 -11.25 -5.50 -10.24
C LEU A 385 -9.78 -5.06 -10.17
N SER A 386 -9.49 -3.76 -10.30
CA SER A 386 -8.12 -3.25 -10.19
C SER A 386 -7.55 -3.47 -8.78
N GLY A 387 -8.36 -3.32 -7.73
CA GLY A 387 -7.99 -3.64 -6.36
C GLY A 387 -7.69 -5.14 -6.16
N LEU A 388 -8.52 -6.02 -6.71
CA LEU A 388 -8.24 -7.47 -6.70
C LEU A 388 -6.96 -7.83 -7.46
N LEU A 389 -6.68 -7.17 -8.58
CA LEU A 389 -5.43 -7.36 -9.33
C LEU A 389 -4.22 -6.87 -8.53
N LEU A 390 -4.34 -5.75 -7.82
CA LEU A 390 -3.29 -5.29 -6.90
C LEU A 390 -3.05 -6.33 -5.80
N SER A 391 -4.10 -6.87 -5.16
CA SER A 391 -3.99 -7.93 -4.16
C SER A 391 -3.30 -9.18 -4.73
N LEU A 392 -3.62 -9.54 -5.98
CA LEU A 392 -3.01 -10.68 -6.66
C LEU A 392 -1.51 -10.47 -6.90
N VAL A 393 -1.11 -9.27 -7.31
CA VAL A 393 0.30 -8.90 -7.51
C VAL A 393 1.06 -8.92 -6.19
N TYR A 394 0.48 -8.42 -5.12
CA TYR A 394 1.06 -8.54 -3.78
C TYR A 394 1.16 -9.97 -3.32
N SER A 395 0.15 -10.78 -3.55
CA SER A 395 0.18 -12.21 -3.24
C SER A 395 1.30 -12.96 -3.96
N TYR A 396 1.72 -12.47 -5.12
CA TYR A 396 2.88 -12.99 -5.85
C TYR A 396 4.22 -12.60 -5.20
N SER A 397 4.35 -11.36 -4.73
CA SER A 397 5.62 -10.75 -4.28
C SER A 397 5.82 -10.72 -2.77
N SER A 398 4.91 -11.27 -1.96
CA SER A 398 5.01 -11.26 -0.50
C SER A 398 4.70 -12.62 0.13
N THR A 399 4.85 -12.75 1.44
CA THR A 399 4.46 -13.95 2.21
C THR A 399 2.96 -14.27 2.14
N GLY A 400 2.12 -13.33 1.67
CA GLY A 400 0.71 -13.57 1.32
C GLY A 400 -0.27 -13.58 2.48
N MET A 401 0.01 -12.88 3.54
CA MET A 401 -0.94 -12.70 4.63
C MET A 401 -2.08 -11.75 4.24
N LEU A 402 -3.26 -11.93 4.84
CA LEU A 402 -4.47 -11.16 4.49
C LEU A 402 -4.29 -9.64 4.65
N TYR A 403 -3.50 -9.18 5.63
CA TYR A 403 -3.24 -7.77 5.82
C TYR A 403 -2.52 -7.13 4.61
N VAL A 404 -1.67 -7.88 3.91
CA VAL A 404 -1.02 -7.41 2.68
C VAL A 404 -2.04 -7.23 1.57
N LEU A 405 -2.99 -8.17 1.43
CA LEU A 405 -4.05 -8.11 0.44
C LEU A 405 -5.02 -6.96 0.70
N SER A 406 -5.15 -6.52 1.96
CA SER A 406 -6.10 -5.48 2.36
C SER A 406 -5.92 -4.14 1.65
N MET A 407 -4.73 -3.85 1.12
CA MET A 407 -4.47 -2.65 0.31
C MET A 407 -5.30 -2.62 -0.98
N GLY A 408 -5.28 -3.71 -1.73
CA GLY A 408 -6.10 -3.83 -2.93
C GLY A 408 -7.59 -3.93 -2.59
N HIS A 409 -7.94 -4.62 -1.50
CA HIS A 409 -9.32 -4.67 -1.00
C HIS A 409 -9.83 -3.29 -0.59
N PHE A 410 -9.00 -2.42 -0.04
CA PHE A 410 -9.37 -1.03 0.25
C PHE A 410 -9.74 -0.26 -1.02
N ILE A 411 -8.94 -0.37 -2.08
CA ILE A 411 -9.26 0.27 -3.38
C ILE A 411 -10.62 -0.23 -3.89
N GLY A 412 -10.85 -1.54 -3.81
CA GLY A 412 -12.15 -2.14 -4.12
C GLY A 412 -13.28 -1.59 -3.26
N THR A 413 -13.02 -1.37 -1.97
CA THR A 413 -14.01 -0.83 -1.01
C THR A 413 -14.53 0.54 -1.41
N ILE A 414 -13.68 1.42 -1.94
CA ILE A 414 -14.12 2.75 -2.43
C ILE A 414 -15.17 2.61 -3.52
N GLY A 415 -15.00 1.65 -4.45
CA GLY A 415 -16.03 1.33 -5.43
C GLY A 415 -17.26 0.65 -4.83
N CYS A 416 -17.06 -0.27 -3.91
CA CYS A 416 -18.12 -1.02 -3.25
C CYS A 416 -19.13 -0.13 -2.52
N VAL A 417 -18.65 0.93 -1.84
CA VAL A 417 -19.52 1.93 -1.19
C VAL A 417 -20.51 2.54 -2.18
N ILE A 418 -20.07 2.78 -3.40
CA ILE A 418 -20.91 3.37 -4.45
C ILE A 418 -21.85 2.32 -5.05
N LEU A 419 -21.36 1.10 -5.32
CA LEU A 419 -22.17 -0.01 -5.85
C LEU A 419 -23.34 -0.38 -4.92
N ILE A 420 -23.12 -0.37 -3.60
CA ILE A 420 -24.16 -0.57 -2.58
C ILE A 420 -25.22 0.53 -2.69
N PHE A 421 -24.80 1.77 -2.91
CA PHE A 421 -25.73 2.89 -3.07
C PHE A 421 -26.53 2.82 -4.38
N ASP A 422 -25.91 2.36 -5.47
CA ASP A 422 -26.62 2.15 -6.75
C ASP A 422 -27.67 1.04 -6.60
N PHE A 423 -27.35 -0.06 -5.90
CA PHE A 423 -28.34 -1.09 -5.55
C PHE A 423 -29.48 -0.54 -4.69
N TYR A 424 -29.17 0.30 -3.68
CA TYR A 424 -30.22 0.95 -2.88
C TYR A 424 -31.17 1.78 -3.74
N LYS A 425 -30.67 2.55 -4.70
CA LYS A 425 -31.53 3.34 -5.63
C LYS A 425 -32.46 2.43 -6.42
N GLU A 426 -31.94 1.32 -6.95
CA GLU A 426 -32.74 0.35 -7.69
C GLU A 426 -33.87 -0.23 -6.83
N ILE A 427 -33.57 -0.67 -5.59
CA ILE A 427 -34.61 -1.14 -4.66
C ILE A 427 -35.61 -0.05 -4.32
N HIS A 428 -35.19 1.20 -4.22
CA HIS A 428 -36.08 2.33 -3.94
C HIS A 428 -37.06 2.58 -5.07
N GLU A 429 -36.64 2.47 -6.32
CA GLU A 429 -37.48 2.61 -7.50
C GLU A 429 -38.46 1.43 -7.63
N GLU A 430 -38.03 0.19 -7.36
CA GLU A 430 -38.87 -1.00 -7.47
C GLU A 430 -39.88 -1.13 -6.32
N LYS A 431 -39.48 -0.87 -5.07
CA LYS A 431 -40.26 -1.06 -3.83
C LYS A 431 -39.90 -0.05 -2.76
N PRO A 432 -40.47 1.16 -2.77
CA PRO A 432 -40.16 2.24 -1.82
C PRO A 432 -40.29 1.84 -0.34
N ASN A 433 -41.27 1.01 0.01
CA ASN A 433 -41.48 0.57 1.39
C ASN A 433 -40.35 -0.31 1.93
N ILE A 434 -39.80 -1.20 1.09
CA ILE A 434 -38.68 -2.07 1.46
C ILE A 434 -37.37 -1.28 1.50
N SER A 435 -37.24 -0.27 0.64
CA SER A 435 -36.03 0.54 0.55
C SER A 435 -35.68 1.26 1.85
N VAL A 436 -36.65 1.56 2.70
CA VAL A 436 -36.40 2.19 4.01
C VAL A 436 -35.55 1.26 4.89
N SER A 437 -35.91 -0.03 4.97
CA SER A 437 -35.15 -1.02 5.72
C SER A 437 -33.75 -1.25 5.13
N VAL A 438 -33.66 -1.36 3.80
CA VAL A 438 -32.40 -1.51 3.07
C VAL A 438 -31.48 -0.29 3.31
N LYS A 439 -32.03 0.92 3.35
CA LYS A 439 -31.27 2.15 3.70
C LYS A 439 -30.62 2.06 5.05
N TYR A 440 -31.36 1.65 6.08
CA TYR A 440 -30.79 1.55 7.44
C TYR A 440 -29.75 0.47 7.55
N ILE A 441 -29.93 -0.66 6.86
CA ILE A 441 -28.92 -1.74 6.77
C ILE A 441 -27.63 -1.21 6.16
N PHE A 442 -27.71 -0.46 5.06
CA PHE A 442 -26.54 0.09 4.41
C PHE A 442 -25.87 1.20 5.22
N ILE A 443 -26.65 2.06 5.89
CA ILE A 443 -26.08 3.03 6.83
C ILE A 443 -25.31 2.31 7.94
N LEU A 444 -25.88 1.27 8.52
CA LEU A 444 -25.22 0.48 9.56
C LEU A 444 -23.92 -0.15 9.02
N PHE A 445 -23.97 -0.77 7.85
CA PHE A 445 -22.82 -1.37 7.18
C PHE A 445 -21.69 -0.35 6.94
N LEU A 446 -22.00 0.80 6.37
CA LEU A 446 -21.03 1.87 6.10
C LEU A 446 -20.48 2.47 7.40
N SER A 447 -21.35 2.61 8.43
CA SER A 447 -20.93 3.08 9.74
C SER A 447 -19.96 2.11 10.42
N ILE A 448 -20.24 0.81 10.40
CA ILE A 448 -19.33 -0.22 10.94
C ILE A 448 -17.98 -0.16 10.22
N THR A 449 -18.00 -0.08 8.88
CA THR A 449 -16.77 0.02 8.08
C THR A 449 -15.93 1.22 8.47
N PHE A 450 -16.54 2.39 8.56
CA PHE A 450 -15.84 3.62 8.92
C PHE A 450 -15.37 3.61 10.38
N LEU A 451 -16.23 3.22 11.31
CA LEU A 451 -15.89 3.20 12.74
C LEU A 451 -14.76 2.21 13.04
N GLN A 452 -14.81 0.99 12.50
CA GLN A 452 -13.72 0.03 12.71
C GLN A 452 -12.40 0.57 12.14
N THR A 453 -12.41 1.09 10.92
CA THR A 453 -11.20 1.67 10.31
C THR A 453 -10.63 2.79 11.18
N SER A 454 -11.49 3.72 11.63
CA SER A 454 -11.07 4.88 12.43
C SER A 454 -10.59 4.49 13.83
N ILE A 455 -11.31 3.60 14.51
CA ILE A 455 -10.92 3.14 15.85
C ILE A 455 -9.56 2.44 15.78
N LEU A 456 -9.38 1.51 14.84
CA LEU A 456 -8.11 0.80 14.72
C LEU A 456 -6.97 1.72 14.29
N ARG A 457 -7.22 2.73 13.45
CA ARG A 457 -6.22 3.74 13.08
C ARG A 457 -5.68 4.48 14.30
N VAL A 458 -6.54 4.80 15.28
CA VAL A 458 -6.14 5.52 16.49
C VAL A 458 -5.54 4.58 17.54
N THR A 459 -6.18 3.43 17.78
CA THR A 459 -5.87 2.59 18.94
C THR A 459 -4.76 1.59 18.72
N THR A 460 -4.54 1.14 17.48
CA THR A 460 -3.45 0.20 17.19
C THR A 460 -2.17 0.94 16.85
N VAL A 461 -1.06 0.35 17.25
CA VAL A 461 0.30 0.78 16.91
C VAL A 461 1.03 -0.41 16.28
N TYR A 462 1.95 -0.12 15.38
CA TYR A 462 2.73 -1.14 14.71
C TYR A 462 4.07 -1.33 15.42
N ARG A 463 4.34 -2.55 15.89
CA ARG A 463 5.59 -2.95 16.56
C ARG A 463 6.02 -2.02 17.70
N ASP A 464 5.07 -1.66 18.54
CA ASP A 464 5.31 -0.95 19.79
C ASP A 464 4.23 -1.42 20.81
N ASP A 465 4.30 -0.98 22.04
CA ASP A 465 3.35 -1.31 23.07
C ASP A 465 1.98 -0.66 22.83
N LYS A 466 0.97 -1.04 23.60
CA LYS A 466 -0.37 -0.46 23.53
C LYS A 466 -0.31 1.06 23.71
N LEU A 467 -1.17 1.77 23.00
CA LEU A 467 -1.19 3.24 22.99
C LEU A 467 -1.13 3.87 24.38
N ASN A 468 -1.81 3.27 25.38
CA ASN A 468 -1.86 3.79 26.74
C ASN A 468 -0.50 3.70 27.49
N ASN A 469 0.41 2.86 27.03
CA ASN A 469 1.73 2.65 27.61
C ASN A 469 2.82 3.54 26.96
N LEU A 470 2.46 4.26 25.88
CA LEU A 470 3.39 5.11 25.13
C LEU A 470 3.50 6.48 25.84
N THR A 471 4.16 6.52 26.98
CA THR A 471 4.26 7.70 27.85
C THR A 471 5.60 8.41 27.77
N GLU A 472 6.65 7.68 27.33
CA GLU A 472 8.02 8.22 27.27
C GLU A 472 8.29 8.92 25.96
N LYS A 473 8.69 10.18 26.03
CA LYS A 473 9.04 10.99 24.86
C LYS A 473 10.52 10.87 24.55
N ILE A 474 10.84 10.41 23.35
CA ILE A 474 12.21 10.42 22.83
C ILE A 474 12.60 11.87 22.48
N THR A 475 13.72 12.37 23.05
CA THR A 475 14.13 13.77 22.92
C THR A 475 15.37 14.00 22.05
N TYR A 476 15.95 12.94 21.48
CA TYR A 476 17.19 12.97 20.69
C TYR A 476 17.16 11.94 19.56
N GLY A 477 18.07 12.08 18.62
CA GLY A 477 18.28 11.17 17.50
C GLY A 477 17.15 11.11 16.48
N PRO A 478 17.17 10.13 15.57
CA PRO A 478 16.20 10.03 14.48
C PRO A 478 14.73 9.93 14.92
N ALA A 479 14.48 9.34 16.11
CA ALA A 479 13.15 9.20 16.70
C ALA A 479 12.70 10.38 17.58
N LYS A 480 13.46 11.47 17.63
CA LYS A 480 13.09 12.67 18.41
C LYS A 480 11.67 13.13 18.14
N GLY A 481 10.91 13.34 19.21
CA GLY A 481 9.53 13.81 19.18
C GLY A 481 8.47 12.70 19.17
N LEU A 482 8.88 11.43 19.11
CA LEU A 482 7.99 10.28 19.24
C LEU A 482 7.79 9.90 20.71
N TYR A 483 6.64 9.30 20.98
CA TYR A 483 6.30 8.70 22.28
C TYR A 483 6.30 7.18 22.13
N THR A 484 6.94 6.48 23.08
CA THR A 484 7.02 5.01 23.15
C THR A 484 6.84 4.53 24.60
N SER A 485 6.95 3.24 24.85
CA SER A 485 6.97 2.69 26.22
C SER A 485 8.31 3.00 26.93
N SER A 486 8.33 2.95 28.25
CA SER A 486 9.55 3.15 29.03
C SER A 486 10.63 2.11 28.70
N GLU A 487 10.22 0.87 28.46
CA GLU A 487 11.13 -0.19 28.05
C GLU A 487 11.77 0.10 26.67
N HIS A 488 10.96 0.38 25.66
CA HIS A 488 11.46 0.70 24.32
C HIS A 488 12.27 2.00 24.28
N ALA A 489 11.93 2.99 25.10
CA ALA A 489 12.72 4.19 25.27
C ALA A 489 14.12 3.90 25.84
N SER A 490 14.21 3.00 26.84
CA SER A 490 15.50 2.53 27.38
C SER A 490 16.31 1.77 26.32
N MET A 491 15.68 0.85 25.58
CA MET A 491 16.35 0.10 24.51
C MET A 491 16.84 1.03 23.39
N TYR A 492 16.03 2.01 23.01
CA TYR A 492 16.45 3.04 22.03
C TYR A 492 17.66 3.82 22.53
N LYS A 493 17.68 4.18 23.82
CA LYS A 493 18.78 4.89 24.45
C LYS A 493 20.08 4.08 24.40
N ASP A 494 20.02 2.81 24.80
CA ASP A 494 21.19 1.92 24.81
C ASP A 494 21.81 1.82 23.40
N VAL A 495 20.98 1.62 22.38
CA VAL A 495 21.43 1.55 20.98
C VAL A 495 21.98 2.89 20.50
N TYR A 496 21.28 4.00 20.82
CA TYR A 496 21.69 5.34 20.41
C TYR A 496 23.06 5.70 21.00
N ASP A 497 23.24 5.48 22.30
CA ASP A 497 24.49 5.81 23.02
C ASP A 497 25.67 4.97 22.46
N VAL A 498 25.44 3.68 22.17
CA VAL A 498 26.47 2.80 21.60
C VAL A 498 26.86 3.26 20.19
N ILE A 499 25.89 3.50 19.32
CA ILE A 499 26.18 3.91 17.94
C ILE A 499 26.86 5.29 17.91
N SER A 500 26.37 6.24 18.70
CA SER A 500 26.95 7.59 18.79
C SER A 500 28.36 7.59 19.34
N THR A 501 28.74 6.58 20.13
CA THR A 501 30.06 6.48 20.74
C THR A 501 31.05 5.70 19.88
N TYR A 502 30.61 4.57 19.30
CA TYR A 502 31.53 3.62 18.69
C TYR A 502 31.36 3.47 17.18
N CYS A 503 30.21 3.87 16.62
CA CYS A 503 29.87 3.63 15.21
C CYS A 503 29.80 4.94 14.41
N MET A 504 30.67 5.89 14.73
CA MET A 504 30.83 7.15 14.00
C MET A 504 32.09 7.11 13.15
N LYS A 505 32.07 7.86 12.04
CA LYS A 505 33.20 7.95 11.12
C LYS A 505 34.43 8.43 11.84
N ASP A 506 35.52 7.69 11.72
CA ASP A 506 36.81 8.00 12.26
C ASP A 506 37.84 8.14 11.13
N SER A 507 38.06 9.40 10.73
CA SER A 507 39.01 9.71 9.64
C SER A 507 40.46 9.49 10.01
N GLU A 508 40.82 9.53 11.31
CA GLU A 508 42.18 9.31 11.78
C GLU A 508 42.58 7.86 11.64
N ASN A 509 41.66 6.93 11.94
CA ASN A 509 41.85 5.49 11.80
C ASN A 509 41.30 4.91 10.51
N GLY A 510 40.79 5.75 9.59
CA GLY A 510 40.27 5.33 8.28
C GLY A 510 38.95 4.56 8.32
N ARG A 511 38.25 4.56 9.45
CA ARG A 511 36.97 3.82 9.63
C ARG A 511 35.80 4.59 9.05
N SER A 512 35.12 4.00 8.08
CA SER A 512 34.04 4.67 7.33
C SER A 512 32.83 3.78 7.04
N ASN A 513 32.94 2.46 7.26
CA ASN A 513 31.95 1.48 6.87
C ASN A 513 31.37 0.73 8.09
N LEU A 514 30.05 0.72 8.24
CA LEU A 514 29.36 0.11 9.38
C LEU A 514 28.47 -1.04 8.93
N LEU A 515 28.63 -2.18 9.56
CA LEU A 515 27.69 -3.30 9.51
C LEU A 515 26.95 -3.40 10.86
N ILE A 516 25.63 -3.31 10.83
CA ILE A 516 24.78 -3.66 11.98
C ILE A 516 24.14 -5.02 11.67
N SER A 517 24.37 -5.98 12.54
CA SER A 517 23.72 -7.28 12.42
C SER A 517 22.21 -7.17 12.70
N ASN A 518 21.45 -8.04 12.05
CA ASN A 518 20.02 -8.15 12.28
C ASN A 518 19.19 -6.92 11.82
N LEU A 519 17.97 -6.78 12.35
CA LEU A 519 16.92 -5.88 11.87
C LEU A 519 16.94 -4.55 12.66
N LEU A 520 17.85 -3.66 12.33
CA LEU A 520 17.97 -2.36 12.99
C LEU A 520 18.22 -1.20 12.01
N PRO A 521 17.31 -0.91 11.06
CA PRO A 521 17.52 0.15 10.07
C PRO A 521 17.73 1.54 10.67
N PHE A 522 17.09 1.86 11.81
CA PHE A 522 17.28 3.17 12.44
C PHE A 522 18.69 3.39 12.96
N GLY A 523 19.45 2.35 13.23
CA GLY A 523 20.85 2.46 13.63
C GLY A 523 21.70 3.15 12.57
N TYR A 524 21.44 2.87 11.30
CA TYR A 524 22.12 3.56 10.19
C TYR A 524 21.71 5.05 10.07
N LEU A 525 20.56 5.46 10.63
CA LEU A 525 20.18 6.87 10.68
C LEU A 525 20.93 7.66 11.78
N ILE A 526 21.47 6.98 12.79
CA ILE A 526 22.26 7.59 13.86
C ILE A 526 23.69 7.82 13.39
N SER A 527 24.29 6.80 12.74
CA SER A 527 25.68 6.84 12.30
C SER A 527 25.89 7.74 11.08
N ASP A 528 27.04 8.35 10.96
CA ASP A 528 27.53 9.04 9.76
C ASP A 528 28.42 8.15 8.87
N MET A 529 28.65 6.89 9.29
CA MET A 529 29.33 5.88 8.48
C MET A 529 28.45 5.39 7.32
N LYS A 530 29.10 4.88 6.27
CA LYS A 530 28.41 4.24 5.15
C LYS A 530 27.91 2.85 5.55
N LEU A 531 26.77 2.48 4.99
CA LEU A 531 26.19 1.16 5.19
C LEU A 531 27.01 0.10 4.47
N ALA A 532 27.53 -0.87 5.23
CA ALA A 532 28.41 -1.95 4.77
C ALA A 532 27.65 -3.28 4.67
N ALA A 533 26.54 -3.30 3.93
CA ALA A 533 25.73 -4.51 3.77
C ALA A 533 24.89 -4.45 2.49
N PRO A 534 24.43 -5.58 1.96
CA PRO A 534 23.57 -5.61 0.77
C PRO A 534 22.23 -4.91 0.97
N THR A 535 21.78 -4.73 2.21
CA THR A 535 20.53 -4.04 2.54
C THR A 535 20.59 -3.44 3.94
N ALA A 536 19.79 -2.38 4.19
CA ALA A 536 19.54 -1.86 5.53
C ALA A 536 18.55 -2.73 6.34
N TRP A 537 17.97 -3.75 5.74
CA TRP A 537 17.02 -4.68 6.36
C TRP A 537 17.76 -5.77 7.13
N ARG A 538 17.54 -7.02 6.84
CA ARG A 538 18.17 -8.17 7.51
C ARG A 538 19.45 -8.57 6.80
N ASN A 539 20.57 -8.52 7.49
CA ASN A 539 21.88 -8.84 6.93
C ASN A 539 22.40 -10.22 7.32
N ASN A 540 21.74 -10.88 8.26
CA ASN A 540 22.15 -12.16 8.84
C ASN A 540 21.39 -13.37 8.28
N MET A 541 20.55 -13.20 7.26
CA MET A 541 19.75 -14.29 6.69
C MET A 541 20.57 -15.24 5.81
N SER A 542 21.66 -14.77 5.19
CA SER A 542 22.49 -15.57 4.32
C SER A 542 23.95 -15.15 4.39
N ASN A 543 24.80 -16.05 4.90
CA ASN A 543 26.25 -15.89 4.89
C ASN A 543 26.81 -15.84 3.46
N GLU A 544 26.24 -16.62 2.56
CA GLU A 544 26.64 -16.68 1.14
C GLU A 544 26.36 -15.35 0.46
N ARG A 545 25.19 -14.75 0.70
CA ARG A 545 24.83 -13.46 0.12
C ARG A 545 25.73 -12.31 0.61
N LEU A 546 26.12 -12.31 1.89
CA LEU A 546 27.10 -11.35 2.41
C LEU A 546 28.47 -11.53 1.77
N LYS A 547 28.93 -12.77 1.63
CA LYS A 547 30.19 -13.07 0.97
C LYS A 547 30.20 -12.60 -0.48
N GLU A 548 29.19 -12.97 -1.26
CA GLU A 548 29.02 -12.50 -2.65
C GLU A 548 29.00 -10.98 -2.74
N TYR A 549 28.32 -10.31 -1.79
CA TYR A 549 28.28 -8.86 -1.76
C TYR A 549 29.68 -8.25 -1.63
N TYR A 550 30.48 -8.73 -0.70
CA TYR A 550 31.82 -8.19 -0.49
C TYR A 550 32.82 -8.60 -1.58
N GLU A 551 32.63 -9.75 -2.25
CA GLU A 551 33.40 -10.11 -3.43
C GLU A 551 33.19 -9.13 -4.59
N ILE A 552 31.97 -8.60 -4.73
CA ILE A 552 31.63 -7.60 -5.76
C ILE A 552 31.99 -6.18 -5.31
N HIS A 553 31.78 -5.86 -4.03
CA HIS A 553 31.96 -4.54 -3.43
C HIS A 553 33.07 -4.57 -2.37
N SER A 554 34.32 -4.72 -2.82
CA SER A 554 35.48 -4.78 -1.91
C SER A 554 35.70 -3.51 -1.10
N ASP A 555 35.17 -2.35 -1.56
CA ASP A 555 35.16 -1.07 -0.85
C ASP A 555 34.13 -0.99 0.28
N LYS A 556 33.24 -1.99 0.38
CA LYS A 556 32.18 -2.07 1.38
C LYS A 556 32.48 -3.00 2.56
N TYR A 557 33.68 -3.56 2.64
CA TYR A 557 34.03 -4.31 3.85
C TYR A 557 33.86 -3.45 5.09
N PRO A 558 33.23 -3.95 6.17
CA PRO A 558 32.99 -3.17 7.36
C PRO A 558 34.29 -2.90 8.14
N ASP A 559 34.42 -1.68 8.64
CA ASP A 559 35.46 -1.27 9.58
C ASP A 559 34.96 -1.36 11.02
N VAL A 560 33.65 -1.21 11.20
CA VAL A 560 32.96 -1.38 12.47
C VAL A 560 31.77 -2.32 12.28
N ILE A 561 31.61 -3.26 13.18
CA ILE A 561 30.52 -4.23 13.18
C ILE A 561 29.83 -4.19 14.54
N LEU A 562 28.54 -3.86 14.56
CA LEU A 562 27.69 -3.96 15.73
C LEU A 562 26.88 -5.25 15.67
N LEU A 563 27.24 -6.24 16.50
CA LEU A 563 26.45 -7.44 16.70
C LEU A 563 25.50 -7.24 17.87
N LEU A 564 24.21 -7.16 17.58
CA LEU A 564 23.18 -6.97 18.59
C LEU A 564 22.98 -8.23 19.42
N GLY A 565 22.83 -8.06 20.72
CA GLY A 565 22.43 -9.11 21.63
C GLY A 565 20.98 -9.59 21.33
N GLU A 566 20.64 -10.78 21.80
CA GLU A 566 19.35 -11.43 21.54
C GLU A 566 18.17 -10.52 21.83
N LYS A 567 18.18 -9.80 22.95
CA LYS A 567 17.13 -8.83 23.34
C LYS A 567 16.92 -7.70 22.33
N TYR A 568 17.95 -7.26 21.64
CA TYR A 568 17.89 -6.11 20.71
C TYR A 568 17.79 -6.55 19.23
N GLY A 569 18.02 -7.81 18.96
CA GLY A 569 18.13 -8.35 17.61
C GLY A 569 16.92 -9.17 17.16
N SER A 570 15.96 -9.48 18.05
CA SER A 570 14.78 -10.23 17.70
C SER A 570 13.59 -9.32 17.36
N PHE A 571 12.67 -9.83 16.57
CA PHE A 571 11.38 -9.19 16.32
C PHE A 571 10.58 -8.98 17.61
N GLU A 572 10.79 -9.87 18.57
CA GLU A 572 10.11 -9.91 19.88
C GLU A 572 10.58 -8.78 20.81
N ALA A 573 11.82 -8.35 20.69
CA ALA A 573 12.37 -7.31 21.56
C ALA A 573 11.62 -5.95 21.46
N PHE A 574 10.97 -5.69 20.32
CA PHE A 574 10.24 -4.45 20.05
C PHE A 574 8.77 -4.66 19.66
N ALA A 575 8.28 -5.86 19.75
CA ALA A 575 6.89 -6.19 19.48
C ALA A 575 6.52 -7.43 20.30
N ASP A 576 5.44 -7.37 21.05
CA ASP A 576 4.75 -8.52 21.67
C ASP A 576 4.16 -9.44 20.57
N ILE A 577 4.95 -9.83 19.59
CA ILE A 577 4.54 -10.76 18.55
C ILE A 577 5.34 -12.03 18.77
N GLU A 578 4.64 -13.09 19.17
CA GLU A 578 5.14 -14.47 19.04
C GLU A 578 5.52 -14.67 17.55
N ALA A 579 6.77 -14.50 17.24
CA ALA A 579 7.29 -14.81 15.92
C ALA A 579 7.96 -16.18 16.00
N ASP A 580 7.48 -17.12 15.21
CA ASP A 580 8.16 -18.41 14.91
C ASP A 580 9.55 -18.22 14.26
N TYR A 581 10.08 -17.01 14.33
CA TYR A 581 11.32 -16.61 13.67
C TYR A 581 12.39 -16.28 14.71
N THR A 582 13.17 -17.26 15.10
CA THR A 582 14.47 -17.05 15.76
C THR A 582 15.50 -16.64 14.70
N PRO A 583 15.98 -15.39 14.73
CA PRO A 583 17.08 -15.00 13.86
C PRO A 583 18.32 -15.85 14.22
N ASN A 584 18.93 -16.50 13.26
CA ASN A 584 20.28 -17.10 13.41
C ASN A 584 21.38 -16.02 13.59
N ALA A 585 21.01 -14.89 14.20
CA ALA A 585 21.79 -13.68 14.24
C ALA A 585 23.06 -13.76 15.06
N ASN A 586 23.09 -14.67 16.02
CA ASN A 586 24.15 -14.73 17.02
C ASN A 586 24.80 -16.10 17.11
N THR A 587 24.81 -16.81 16.01
CA THR A 587 25.71 -17.97 15.93
C THR A 587 27.13 -17.42 15.92
N SER A 588 27.96 -17.89 16.83
CA SER A 588 29.41 -17.67 16.82
C SER A 588 30.10 -18.30 15.59
N GLU A 589 29.29 -18.67 14.61
CA GLU A 589 29.66 -19.34 13.36
C GLU A 589 29.11 -18.53 12.19
N GLY A 590 29.88 -18.41 11.13
CA GLY A 590 29.48 -17.80 9.89
C GLY A 590 30.43 -16.74 9.37
N TYR A 591 30.17 -16.29 8.15
CA TYR A 591 31.08 -15.43 7.38
C TYR A 591 31.53 -14.17 8.12
N VAL A 592 30.63 -13.50 8.86
CA VAL A 592 30.95 -12.29 9.61
C VAL A 592 31.95 -12.58 10.73
N PHE A 593 31.79 -13.69 11.46
CA PHE A 593 32.71 -14.10 12.52
C PHE A 593 34.07 -14.55 11.99
N ASP A 594 34.08 -15.24 10.86
CA ASP A 594 35.32 -15.63 10.19
C ASP A 594 36.10 -14.38 9.75
N TYR A 595 35.39 -13.38 9.21
CA TYR A 595 35.98 -12.11 8.83
C TYR A 595 36.52 -11.34 10.06
N ILE A 596 35.75 -11.24 11.15
CA ILE A 596 36.18 -10.63 12.41
C ILE A 596 37.49 -11.28 12.90
N LYS A 597 37.57 -12.59 12.88
CA LYS A 597 38.77 -13.35 13.32
C LYS A 597 39.96 -13.13 12.39
N SER A 598 39.74 -13.16 11.08
CA SER A 598 40.82 -13.05 10.08
C SER A 598 41.44 -11.65 10.08
N GLU A 599 40.66 -10.61 10.29
CA GLU A 599 41.12 -9.22 10.29
C GLU A 599 41.56 -8.70 11.68
N GLY A 600 41.39 -9.50 12.73
CA GLY A 600 41.86 -9.17 14.08
C GLY A 600 41.10 -8.05 14.75
N PHE A 601 39.78 -7.98 14.55
CA PHE A 601 38.95 -6.96 15.18
C PHE A 601 39.02 -7.00 16.70
N GLU A 602 39.08 -5.80 17.32
CA GLU A 602 38.93 -5.63 18.76
C GLU A 602 37.45 -5.69 19.17
N ALA A 603 37.12 -6.50 20.17
CA ALA A 603 35.76 -6.68 20.67
C ALA A 603 35.51 -5.79 21.91
N ILE A 604 34.45 -4.99 21.89
CA ILE A 604 33.98 -4.15 22.98
C ILE A 604 32.58 -4.60 23.37
N SER A 605 32.41 -5.11 24.59
CA SER A 605 31.09 -5.46 25.12
C SER A 605 30.32 -4.19 25.48
N VAL A 606 29.08 -4.07 25.00
CA VAL A 606 28.22 -2.91 25.18
C VAL A 606 26.80 -3.35 25.62
N PRO A 607 25.97 -2.45 26.16
CA PRO A 607 24.62 -2.82 26.65
C PRO A 607 23.74 -3.52 25.62
N CYS A 608 23.83 -3.14 24.34
CA CYS A 608 23.01 -3.72 23.28
C CYS A 608 23.68 -4.87 22.51
N GLY A 609 24.89 -5.32 22.91
CA GLY A 609 25.59 -6.43 22.23
C GLY A 609 27.10 -6.31 22.27
N THR A 610 27.77 -6.46 21.13
CA THR A 610 29.21 -6.33 20.99
C THR A 610 29.55 -5.48 19.77
N VAL A 611 30.40 -4.50 19.96
CA VAL A 611 31.02 -3.72 18.88
C VAL A 611 32.37 -4.31 18.56
N TYR A 612 32.60 -4.63 17.30
CA TYR A 612 33.89 -5.02 16.77
C TYR A 612 34.48 -3.89 15.95
N MET A 613 35.69 -3.50 16.23
CA MET A 613 36.38 -2.39 15.57
C MET A 613 37.64 -2.91 14.90
N ARG A 614 37.83 -2.58 13.65
CA ARG A 614 39.07 -2.89 12.92
C ARG A 614 40.22 -2.08 13.55
N PRO A 615 41.38 -2.73 13.85
CA PRO A 615 42.50 -2.07 14.49
C PRO A 615 43.07 -0.90 13.68
#